data_5774d6bfebde7bfdc7168b9625bf0d68
#
_entry.id   5774d6bfebde7bfdc7168b9625bf0d68
#
_cell.length_a   1.000
_cell.length_b   1.000
_cell.length_c   1.000
_cell.angle_alpha   90.00
_cell.angle_beta   90.00
_cell.angle_gamma   90.00
#
_symmetry.space_group_name_H-M   'P 1'
#
loop_
_entity.id
_entity.type
_entity.pdbx_description
1 polymer ?
#
loop_
_entity_poly.entity_id
_entity_poly.type
_entity_poly.pdbx_seq_one_letter_code
_entity_poly.pdbx_strand_id
1 'polypeptide(L)'
;RLYGHPYTGTAVLAQFIKPSPQPSPIGRGGSLSHWERARVRGNYFIYIGENSVISMADRDGFIWLDGQMVDWREAKVHVLTHTLHYGMGVFEGVRAYETAQGTAIFRLKEHTQRLLNSAKIFQMKVPYDLDTLMDAQRAVIRDNNLTSGYLRPIIWIGSEKMGIAAKNNTVHVAIAAWPWGAYLGEDGMTKGIRVKTSSFTHHQPNITMCKAKAVGNYPVSILAHQEVATNGYDEAMLLDPHGFVCQGAGENVFLVKNGELHTPELGGGGLDGITRQTVIQFAKDLGIPVIERRITRDEFYIAEEAFFTGTAAEVTPIREYDDRPIGTGVRGELTAKLQQLFFDTVNGKNETYKHWLSFVK
;
A
#
# COMPACT_ATOMS: atom_id res chain seq x y z
N ARG A 1 -22.48 -9.35 -58.08
CA ARG A 1 -22.04 -10.75 -58.30
C ARG A 1 -21.68 -11.37 -56.98
N LEU A 2 -22.48 -12.37 -56.64
CA LEU A 2 -22.40 -13.31 -55.50
C LEU A 2 -21.10 -14.16 -55.54
N TYR A 3 -20.54 -14.42 -54.36
CA TYR A 3 -19.97 -15.73 -54.07
C TYR A 3 -20.15 -16.03 -52.58
N GLY A 4 -21.02 -16.96 -52.28
CA GLY A 4 -21.09 -17.62 -50.99
C GLY A 4 -20.22 -18.87 -50.99
N HIS A 5 -19.65 -19.22 -49.83
CA HIS A 5 -19.16 -20.57 -49.53
C HIS A 5 -19.68 -21.00 -48.17
N PRO A 6 -20.16 -22.26 -48.07
CA PRO A 6 -20.72 -22.80 -46.84
C PRO A 6 -19.61 -23.43 -45.98
N TYR A 7 -19.59 -23.11 -44.70
CA TYR A 7 -18.81 -23.88 -43.73
C TYR A 7 -19.67 -25.03 -43.18
N THR A 8 -19.25 -26.23 -43.51
CA THR A 8 -19.76 -27.48 -42.95
C THR A 8 -19.25 -27.67 -41.53
N GLY A 9 -20.17 -27.84 -40.58
CA GLY A 9 -19.86 -28.12 -39.19
C GLY A 9 -19.23 -29.50 -38.99
N THR A 10 -18.22 -29.56 -38.16
CA THR A 10 -17.71 -30.80 -37.57
C THR A 10 -18.10 -30.80 -36.09
N ALA A 11 -18.99 -31.70 -35.74
CA ALA A 11 -19.42 -31.98 -34.38
C ALA A 11 -18.24 -32.61 -33.62
N VAL A 12 -17.77 -31.95 -32.54
CA VAL A 12 -16.85 -32.55 -31.58
C VAL A 12 -17.66 -33.31 -30.54
N LEU A 13 -17.50 -34.62 -30.52
CA LEU A 13 -18.09 -35.55 -29.55
C LEU A 13 -17.60 -35.18 -28.14
N ALA A 14 -18.54 -34.84 -27.27
CA ALA A 14 -18.28 -34.76 -25.82
C ALA A 14 -18.07 -36.20 -25.29
N GLN A 15 -16.88 -36.52 -24.86
CA GLN A 15 -16.61 -37.74 -24.11
C GLN A 15 -17.19 -37.60 -22.69
N PHE A 16 -18.20 -38.41 -22.40
CA PHE A 16 -18.74 -38.60 -21.05
C PHE A 16 -17.70 -39.29 -20.18
N ILE A 17 -17.20 -38.55 -19.18
CA ILE A 17 -16.42 -39.15 -18.09
C ILE A 17 -17.40 -39.94 -17.22
N LYS A 18 -17.24 -41.26 -17.17
CA LYS A 18 -17.99 -42.16 -16.27
C LYS A 18 -17.62 -41.80 -14.82
N PRO A 19 -18.58 -41.72 -13.89
CA PRO A 19 -18.29 -41.60 -12.48
C PRO A 19 -17.57 -42.85 -11.98
N SER A 20 -16.52 -42.64 -11.15
CA SER A 20 -15.80 -43.71 -10.45
C SER A 20 -16.73 -44.46 -9.49
N PRO A 21 -16.52 -45.77 -9.27
CA PRO A 21 -17.38 -46.58 -8.42
C PRO A 21 -17.35 -46.12 -6.96
N GLN A 22 -18.54 -46.16 -6.34
CA GLN A 22 -18.67 -45.86 -4.91
C GLN A 22 -17.92 -46.92 -4.07
N PRO A 23 -17.24 -46.55 -3.01
CA PRO A 23 -16.70 -47.53 -2.08
C PRO A 23 -17.80 -48.18 -1.25
N SER A 24 -17.69 -49.51 -1.09
CA SER A 24 -18.56 -50.34 -0.27
C SER A 24 -18.53 -49.94 1.21
N PRO A 25 -19.61 -50.19 1.98
CA PRO A 25 -19.66 -49.82 3.39
C PRO A 25 -18.72 -50.70 4.21
N ILE A 26 -17.71 -50.08 4.81
CA ILE A 26 -16.81 -50.73 5.80
C ILE A 26 -17.39 -50.53 7.18
N GLY A 27 -17.30 -51.63 7.94
CA GLY A 27 -17.90 -51.91 9.23
C GLY A 27 -17.73 -50.90 10.36
N ARG A 28 -18.57 -51.07 11.35
CA ARG A 28 -18.69 -50.30 12.57
C ARG A 28 -17.38 -50.25 13.35
N GLY A 29 -16.96 -49.04 13.72
CA GLY A 29 -16.01 -48.89 14.83
C GLY A 29 -14.82 -47.91 14.63
N GLY A 30 -14.76 -47.14 13.54
CA GLY A 30 -13.70 -46.12 13.37
C GLY A 30 -14.22 -44.70 13.67
N SER A 31 -13.46 -43.91 14.43
CA SER A 31 -13.73 -42.49 14.59
C SER A 31 -13.72 -41.80 13.21
N LEU A 32 -14.77 -41.04 12.89
CA LEU A 32 -14.86 -40.26 11.65
C LEU A 32 -13.60 -39.40 11.49
N SER A 33 -12.99 -39.46 10.32
CA SER A 33 -11.87 -38.61 9.98
C SER A 33 -12.29 -37.14 10.00
N HIS A 34 -11.35 -36.23 10.19
CA HIS A 34 -11.60 -34.78 10.20
C HIS A 34 -12.38 -34.28 8.96
N TRP A 35 -12.26 -35.00 7.85
CA TRP A 35 -12.97 -34.77 6.59
C TRP A 35 -14.47 -35.07 6.64
N GLU A 36 -14.86 -36.11 7.33
CA GLU A 36 -16.27 -36.51 7.44
C GLU A 36 -17.06 -35.63 8.39
N ARG A 37 -16.40 -35.02 9.39
CA ARG A 37 -17.03 -34.04 10.31
C ARG A 37 -17.34 -32.70 9.64
N ALA A 38 -16.57 -32.29 8.64
CA ALA A 38 -16.82 -31.05 7.89
C ALA A 38 -18.05 -31.15 6.97
N ARG A 39 -18.39 -32.36 6.50
CA ARG A 39 -19.50 -32.59 5.57
C ARG A 39 -20.88 -32.51 6.22
N VAL A 40 -20.98 -32.66 7.53
CA VAL A 40 -22.25 -32.77 8.26
C VAL A 40 -22.86 -31.40 8.63
N ARG A 41 -22.11 -30.27 8.51
CA ARG A 41 -22.57 -28.94 8.96
C ARG A 41 -22.88 -27.92 7.88
N GLY A 42 -22.86 -28.26 6.61
CA GLY A 42 -23.34 -27.37 5.52
C GLY A 42 -22.57 -26.06 5.34
N ASN A 43 -21.42 -25.88 6.02
CA ASN A 43 -20.56 -24.72 5.87
C ASN A 43 -19.36 -25.09 4.99
N TYR A 44 -19.15 -24.38 3.91
CA TYR A 44 -17.93 -24.46 3.12
C TYR A 44 -16.77 -23.92 3.97
N PHE A 45 -16.05 -24.79 4.65
CA PHE A 45 -14.76 -24.46 5.25
C PHE A 45 -13.68 -24.54 4.18
N ILE A 46 -13.13 -23.41 3.82
CA ILE A 46 -11.84 -23.39 3.14
C ILE A 46 -10.81 -23.92 4.15
N TYR A 47 -10.14 -25.02 3.83
CA TYR A 47 -9.09 -25.60 4.66
C TYR A 47 -7.91 -24.63 4.71
N ILE A 48 -7.77 -23.91 5.81
CA ILE A 48 -6.57 -23.14 6.12
C ILE A 48 -5.66 -24.06 6.92
N GLY A 49 -4.49 -24.41 6.34
CA GLY A 49 -3.46 -25.17 7.05
C GLY A 49 -3.01 -24.49 8.34
N GLU A 50 -2.22 -25.16 9.16
CA GLU A 50 -1.83 -24.78 10.54
C GLU A 50 -1.14 -23.40 10.72
N ASN A 51 -0.93 -22.63 9.66
CA ASN A 51 -0.58 -21.22 9.69
C ASN A 51 -1.84 -20.38 9.33
N SER A 52 -2.82 -20.32 10.23
CA SER A 52 -3.98 -19.44 10.03
C SER A 52 -3.52 -17.98 10.12
N VAL A 53 -3.31 -17.35 8.99
CA VAL A 53 -3.18 -15.88 8.91
C VAL A 53 -4.51 -15.31 9.43
N ILE A 54 -4.47 -14.64 10.59
CA ILE A 54 -5.66 -13.96 11.14
C ILE A 54 -6.13 -12.97 10.07
N SER A 55 -7.37 -13.14 9.61
CA SER A 55 -7.96 -12.25 8.61
C SER A 55 -8.00 -10.83 9.14
N MET A 56 -7.66 -9.85 8.28
CA MET A 56 -7.83 -8.43 8.60
C MET A 56 -9.29 -8.07 8.90
N ALA A 57 -10.26 -8.84 8.42
CA ALA A 57 -11.67 -8.66 8.70
C ALA A 57 -12.11 -9.24 10.05
N ASP A 58 -11.29 -10.09 10.68
CA ASP A 58 -11.59 -10.75 11.94
C ASP A 58 -10.65 -10.27 13.04
N ARG A 59 -10.92 -9.08 13.56
CA ARG A 59 -10.20 -8.45 14.67
C ARG A 59 -11.17 -7.89 15.68
N ASP A 60 -10.71 -7.72 16.90
CA ASP A 60 -11.41 -6.95 17.92
C ASP A 60 -11.10 -5.46 17.75
N GLY A 61 -12.00 -4.61 18.23
CA GLY A 61 -11.86 -3.16 18.19
C GLY A 61 -12.89 -2.48 17.29
N PHE A 62 -12.57 -1.25 16.90
CA PHE A 62 -13.51 -0.36 16.23
C PHE A 62 -12.89 0.23 14.95
N ILE A 63 -13.76 0.49 13.98
CA ILE A 63 -13.48 1.26 12.76
C ILE A 63 -14.40 2.49 12.79
N TRP A 64 -13.88 3.67 12.51
CA TRP A 64 -14.71 4.83 12.25
C TRP A 64 -15.28 4.72 10.84
N LEU A 65 -16.60 4.72 10.71
CA LEU A 65 -17.34 4.56 9.47
C LEU A 65 -18.46 5.59 9.39
N ASP A 66 -18.41 6.47 8.41
CA ASP A 66 -19.45 7.47 8.13
C ASP A 66 -19.94 8.25 9.35
N GLY A 67 -19.02 8.71 10.18
CA GLY A 67 -19.32 9.54 11.35
C GLY A 67 -19.49 8.78 12.67
N GLN A 68 -19.37 7.45 12.68
CA GLN A 68 -19.59 6.63 13.86
C GLN A 68 -18.47 5.60 14.06
N MET A 69 -18.17 5.27 15.32
CA MET A 69 -17.36 4.11 15.66
C MET A 69 -18.25 2.86 15.59
N VAL A 70 -17.89 1.92 14.72
CA VAL A 70 -18.59 0.64 14.56
C VAL A 70 -17.68 -0.50 14.98
N ASP A 71 -18.26 -1.62 15.40
CA ASP A 71 -17.49 -2.84 15.64
C ASP A 71 -16.68 -3.23 14.39
N TRP A 72 -15.46 -3.68 14.57
CA TRP A 72 -14.54 -4.02 13.47
C TRP A 72 -15.17 -4.98 12.45
N ARG A 73 -15.87 -6.00 12.93
CA ARG A 73 -16.49 -7.02 12.08
C ARG A 73 -17.75 -6.54 11.34
N GLU A 74 -18.31 -5.41 11.76
CA GLU A 74 -19.52 -4.82 11.14
C GLU A 74 -19.18 -3.76 10.07
N ALA A 75 -17.91 -3.34 9.95
CA ALA A 75 -17.46 -2.44 8.90
C ALA A 75 -17.44 -3.17 7.52
N LYS A 76 -18.61 -3.34 6.92
CA LYS A 76 -18.84 -4.10 5.67
C LYS A 76 -19.36 -3.19 4.57
N VAL A 77 -19.09 -3.57 3.33
CA VAL A 77 -19.62 -2.91 2.13
C VAL A 77 -20.37 -3.91 1.26
N HIS A 78 -21.35 -3.45 0.51
CA HIS A 78 -22.09 -4.29 -0.41
C HIS A 78 -21.23 -4.67 -1.61
N VAL A 79 -21.38 -5.89 -2.16
CA VAL A 79 -20.60 -6.38 -3.31
C VAL A 79 -20.73 -5.49 -4.56
N LEU A 80 -21.87 -4.78 -4.72
CA LEU A 80 -22.09 -3.81 -5.79
C LEU A 80 -21.60 -2.38 -5.46
N THR A 81 -20.78 -2.22 -4.43
CA THR A 81 -20.10 -0.94 -4.17
C THR A 81 -19.32 -0.52 -5.41
N HIS A 82 -19.62 0.66 -5.95
CA HIS A 82 -19.11 1.16 -7.23
C HIS A 82 -17.57 1.12 -7.30
N THR A 83 -16.91 1.52 -6.22
CA THR A 83 -15.44 1.52 -6.15
C THR A 83 -14.84 0.13 -6.33
N LEU A 84 -15.50 -0.95 -5.87
CA LEU A 84 -15.01 -2.33 -6.07
C LEU A 84 -14.96 -2.74 -7.55
N HIS A 85 -15.80 -2.14 -8.39
CA HIS A 85 -15.89 -2.47 -9.81
C HIS A 85 -15.08 -1.52 -10.71
N TYR A 86 -14.94 -0.26 -10.31
CA TYR A 86 -14.38 0.78 -11.17
C TYR A 86 -13.14 1.47 -10.59
N GLY A 87 -12.68 1.09 -9.41
CA GLY A 87 -11.45 1.61 -8.80
C GLY A 87 -11.50 3.07 -8.36
N MET A 88 -12.67 3.74 -8.47
CA MET A 88 -12.85 5.13 -8.03
C MET A 88 -12.96 5.23 -6.51
N GLY A 89 -11.83 5.11 -5.83
CA GLY A 89 -11.64 5.32 -4.42
C GLY A 89 -10.27 5.95 -4.16
N VAL A 90 -10.10 6.60 -3.02
CA VAL A 90 -8.84 7.19 -2.59
C VAL A 90 -8.55 6.80 -1.15
N PHE A 91 -7.29 6.68 -0.79
CA PHE A 91 -6.91 6.27 0.56
C PHE A 91 -5.63 6.92 1.03
N GLU A 92 -5.37 6.80 2.33
CA GLU A 92 -4.11 7.16 2.93
C GLU A 92 -3.49 6.01 3.71
N GLY A 93 -2.20 6.12 3.92
CA GLY A 93 -1.47 5.40 4.93
C GLY A 93 -0.88 6.41 5.87
N VAL A 94 -1.22 6.33 7.14
CA VAL A 94 -0.74 7.24 8.19
C VAL A 94 -0.19 6.40 9.33
N ARG A 95 0.81 6.89 10.04
CA ARG A 95 1.43 6.10 11.11
C ARG A 95 1.42 6.85 12.43
N ALA A 96 1.06 6.13 13.48
CA ALA A 96 1.16 6.58 14.86
C ALA A 96 2.36 5.91 15.54
N TYR A 97 3.06 6.66 16.36
CA TYR A 97 4.26 6.23 17.07
C TYR A 97 4.11 6.47 18.56
N GLU A 98 4.67 5.56 19.34
CA GLU A 98 4.81 5.74 20.78
C GLU A 98 5.93 6.74 21.08
N THR A 99 5.63 7.72 21.90
CA THR A 99 6.60 8.73 22.36
C THR A 99 6.58 8.84 23.88
N ALA A 100 7.60 9.47 24.45
CA ALA A 100 7.63 9.74 25.89
C ALA A 100 6.45 10.61 26.38
N GLN A 101 5.75 11.30 25.49
CA GLN A 101 4.61 12.17 25.78
C GLN A 101 3.24 11.53 25.45
N GLY A 102 3.24 10.27 25.08
CA GLY A 102 2.06 9.51 24.61
C GLY A 102 2.10 9.25 23.11
N THR A 103 1.05 8.64 22.60
CA THR A 103 0.93 8.29 21.17
C THR A 103 0.77 9.55 20.33
N ALA A 104 1.55 9.64 19.26
CA ALA A 104 1.48 10.75 18.31
C ALA A 104 1.35 10.24 16.86
N ILE A 105 0.47 10.86 16.09
CA ILE A 105 0.29 10.58 14.65
C ILE A 105 1.20 11.53 13.88
N PHE A 106 2.09 10.96 13.07
CA PHE A 106 3.07 11.74 12.31
C PHE A 106 2.43 12.40 11.09
N ARG A 107 2.58 13.71 10.95
CA ARG A 107 2.10 14.56 9.85
C ARG A 107 0.64 14.33 9.50
N LEU A 108 -0.20 14.17 10.53
CA LEU A 108 -1.63 13.89 10.41
C LEU A 108 -2.34 14.88 9.49
N LYS A 109 -2.06 16.17 9.64
CA LYS A 109 -2.69 17.24 8.85
C LYS A 109 -2.41 17.09 7.36
N GLU A 110 -1.15 16.87 7.00
CA GLU A 110 -0.73 16.76 5.59
C GLU A 110 -1.28 15.48 4.94
N HIS A 111 -1.30 14.37 5.67
CA HIS A 111 -1.95 13.14 5.19
C HIS A 111 -3.46 13.33 4.98
N THR A 112 -4.15 13.95 5.93
CA THR A 112 -5.59 14.18 5.80
C THR A 112 -5.90 15.18 4.67
N GLN A 113 -5.06 16.21 4.52
CA GLN A 113 -5.20 17.16 3.39
C GLN A 113 -4.97 16.47 2.03
N ARG A 114 -3.97 15.55 1.94
CA ARG A 114 -3.71 14.81 0.70
C ARG A 114 -4.86 13.85 0.38
N LEU A 115 -5.49 13.22 1.39
CA LEU A 115 -6.70 12.42 1.21
C LEU A 115 -7.83 13.25 0.60
N LEU A 116 -8.11 14.43 1.17
CA LEU A 116 -9.14 15.35 0.65
C LEU A 116 -8.80 15.88 -0.74
N ASN A 117 -7.53 16.19 -1.01
CA ASN A 117 -7.07 16.58 -2.34
C ASN A 117 -7.24 15.45 -3.37
N SER A 118 -6.94 14.20 -2.98
CA SER A 118 -7.17 13.04 -3.84
C SER A 118 -8.66 12.85 -4.16
N ALA A 119 -9.53 13.00 -3.16
CA ALA A 119 -10.98 12.96 -3.35
C ALA A 119 -11.48 14.11 -4.27
N LYS A 120 -10.92 15.32 -4.09
CA LYS A 120 -11.24 16.49 -4.93
C LYS A 120 -10.85 16.28 -6.40
N ILE A 121 -9.70 15.66 -6.68
CA ILE A 121 -9.27 15.31 -8.04
C ILE A 121 -10.31 14.41 -8.71
N PHE A 122 -10.91 13.47 -7.99
CA PHE A 122 -11.96 12.58 -8.48
C PHE A 122 -13.38 13.13 -8.32
N GLN A 123 -13.52 14.42 -7.98
CA GLN A 123 -14.81 15.11 -7.81
C GLN A 123 -15.73 14.44 -6.76
N MET A 124 -15.15 13.74 -5.79
CA MET A 124 -15.89 13.16 -4.68
C MET A 124 -16.28 14.26 -3.68
N LYS A 125 -17.55 14.38 -3.38
CA LYS A 125 -18.06 15.32 -2.37
C LYS A 125 -17.98 14.66 -1.00
N VAL A 126 -16.83 14.79 -0.34
CA VAL A 126 -16.61 14.24 1.00
C VAL A 126 -17.47 15.02 2.01
N PRO A 127 -18.30 14.34 2.84
CA PRO A 127 -19.21 15.03 3.76
C PRO A 127 -18.52 15.52 5.06
N TYR A 128 -17.22 15.38 5.19
CA TYR A 128 -16.43 15.72 6.36
C TYR A 128 -15.30 16.70 6.00
N ASP A 129 -15.04 17.65 6.88
CA ASP A 129 -13.92 18.57 6.76
C ASP A 129 -12.62 17.99 7.30
N LEU A 130 -11.53 18.75 7.18
CA LEU A 130 -10.19 18.38 7.60
C LEU A 130 -10.14 18.04 9.09
N ASP A 131 -10.71 18.90 9.93
CA ASP A 131 -10.61 18.77 11.39
C ASP A 131 -11.40 17.56 11.88
N THR A 132 -12.61 17.35 11.36
CA THR A 132 -13.42 16.15 11.63
C THR A 132 -12.67 14.86 11.31
N LEU A 133 -12.02 14.79 10.14
CA LEU A 133 -11.25 13.60 9.75
C LEU A 133 -9.96 13.43 10.57
N MET A 134 -9.32 14.51 10.99
CA MET A 134 -8.19 14.44 11.92
C MET A 134 -8.61 13.92 13.29
N ASP A 135 -9.75 14.40 13.82
CA ASP A 135 -10.28 13.94 15.11
C ASP A 135 -10.73 12.49 15.05
N ALA A 136 -11.37 12.08 13.96
CA ALA A 136 -11.72 10.67 13.73
C ALA A 136 -10.50 9.76 13.74
N GLN A 137 -9.38 10.18 13.11
CA GLN A 137 -8.14 9.41 13.13
C GLN A 137 -7.53 9.30 14.53
N ARG A 138 -7.58 10.38 15.35
CA ARG A 138 -7.17 10.32 16.77
C ARG A 138 -8.08 9.38 17.57
N ALA A 139 -9.40 9.49 17.37
CA ALA A 139 -10.37 8.64 18.04
C ALA A 139 -10.13 7.14 17.76
N VAL A 140 -9.87 6.76 16.50
CA VAL A 140 -9.60 5.37 16.15
C VAL A 140 -8.36 4.82 16.87
N ILE A 141 -7.30 5.60 17.02
CA ILE A 141 -6.10 5.20 17.79
C ILE A 141 -6.45 5.05 19.28
N ARG A 142 -7.12 6.05 19.87
CA ARG A 142 -7.49 6.08 21.29
C ARG A 142 -8.41 4.94 21.65
N ASP A 143 -9.51 4.77 20.91
CA ASP A 143 -10.58 3.85 21.26
C ASP A 143 -10.19 2.38 20.98
N ASN A 144 -9.15 2.14 20.17
CA ASN A 144 -8.49 0.83 20.02
C ASN A 144 -7.28 0.64 20.95
N ASN A 145 -7.01 1.57 21.86
CA ASN A 145 -5.90 1.52 22.84
C ASN A 145 -4.53 1.28 22.17
N LEU A 146 -4.28 1.87 21.00
CA LEU A 146 -3.04 1.69 20.28
C LEU A 146 -1.99 2.69 20.75
N THR A 147 -0.83 2.21 21.21
CA THR A 147 0.33 3.04 21.51
C THR A 147 1.14 3.37 20.26
N SER A 148 1.10 2.50 19.27
CA SER A 148 1.62 2.70 17.92
C SER A 148 0.79 1.93 16.92
N GLY A 149 0.81 2.30 15.65
CA GLY A 149 0.05 1.58 14.63
C GLY A 149 -0.03 2.28 13.28
N TYR A 150 -0.64 1.58 12.35
CA TYR A 150 -0.90 2.05 11.00
C TYR A 150 -2.38 2.39 10.86
N LEU A 151 -2.66 3.58 10.34
CA LEU A 151 -4.02 4.02 10.04
C LEU A 151 -4.27 3.95 8.53
N ARG A 152 -5.43 3.49 8.14
CA ARG A 152 -5.92 3.41 6.77
C ARG A 152 -7.23 4.17 6.60
N PRO A 153 -7.17 5.49 6.43
CA PRO A 153 -8.32 6.24 5.92
C PRO A 153 -8.58 5.88 4.46
N ILE A 154 -9.84 5.69 4.11
CA ILE A 154 -10.31 5.40 2.76
C ILE A 154 -11.61 6.15 2.48
N ILE A 155 -11.74 6.67 1.26
CA ILE A 155 -12.96 7.30 0.74
C ILE A 155 -13.36 6.55 -0.53
N TRP A 156 -14.63 6.17 -0.63
CA TRP A 156 -15.12 5.40 -1.77
C TRP A 156 -16.54 5.80 -2.19
N ILE A 157 -16.94 5.36 -3.37
CA ILE A 157 -18.28 5.57 -3.95
C ILE A 157 -19.14 4.36 -3.66
N GLY A 158 -20.32 4.58 -3.10
CA GLY A 158 -21.32 3.60 -2.66
C GLY A 158 -21.97 2.80 -3.79
N SER A 159 -23.09 2.12 -3.47
CA SER A 159 -23.67 1.06 -4.29
C SER A 159 -25.00 1.43 -4.96
N GLU A 160 -25.41 2.70 -4.96
CA GLU A 160 -26.74 3.11 -5.42
C GLU A 160 -26.94 2.91 -6.93
N LYS A 161 -25.92 3.19 -7.73
CA LYS A 161 -25.95 3.02 -9.19
C LYS A 161 -24.62 2.45 -9.69
N MET A 162 -24.71 1.59 -10.68
CA MET A 162 -23.56 1.03 -11.41
C MET A 162 -23.33 1.80 -12.71
N GLY A 163 -22.12 1.63 -13.27
CA GLY A 163 -21.73 2.21 -14.55
C GLY A 163 -20.99 3.53 -14.41
N ILE A 164 -20.32 3.95 -15.50
CA ILE A 164 -19.44 5.13 -15.52
C ILE A 164 -20.20 6.46 -15.40
N ALA A 165 -21.50 6.46 -15.57
CA ALA A 165 -22.37 7.65 -15.44
C ALA A 165 -23.01 7.80 -14.04
N ALA A 166 -22.60 7.01 -13.05
CA ALA A 166 -23.14 7.04 -11.67
C ALA A 166 -22.66 8.29 -10.91
N LYS A 167 -23.33 9.43 -11.09
CA LYS A 167 -22.90 10.72 -10.52
C LYS A 167 -23.40 11.01 -9.09
N ASN A 168 -24.41 10.30 -8.60
CA ASN A 168 -25.13 10.63 -7.38
C ASN A 168 -25.02 9.53 -6.32
N ASN A 169 -24.04 8.67 -6.42
CA ASN A 169 -23.77 7.70 -5.39
C ASN A 169 -23.24 8.39 -4.14
N THR A 170 -23.59 7.86 -2.98
CA THR A 170 -23.06 8.31 -1.69
C THR A 170 -21.55 8.17 -1.65
N VAL A 171 -20.88 9.18 -1.11
CA VAL A 171 -19.44 9.12 -0.81
C VAL A 171 -19.29 8.69 0.65
N HIS A 172 -18.69 7.56 0.86
CA HIS A 172 -18.42 6.97 2.16
C HIS A 172 -16.99 7.21 2.61
N VAL A 173 -16.78 7.23 3.94
CA VAL A 173 -15.46 7.38 4.55
C VAL A 173 -15.30 6.35 5.68
N ALA A 174 -14.19 5.62 5.67
CA ALA A 174 -13.80 4.79 6.81
C ALA A 174 -12.37 5.05 7.23
N ILE A 175 -12.08 4.83 8.51
CA ILE A 175 -10.75 4.92 9.09
C ILE A 175 -10.57 3.70 9.99
N ALA A 176 -9.66 2.81 9.59
CA ALA A 176 -9.22 1.67 10.40
C ALA A 176 -7.80 1.90 10.92
N ALA A 177 -7.46 1.33 12.09
CA ALA A 177 -6.09 1.33 12.59
C ALA A 177 -5.75 -0.01 13.24
N TRP A 178 -4.52 -0.45 13.09
CA TRP A 178 -4.03 -1.71 13.65
C TRP A 178 -2.53 -1.66 13.99
N PRO A 179 -2.04 -2.50 14.91
CA PRO A 179 -0.61 -2.62 15.16
C PRO A 179 0.14 -3.02 13.89
N TRP A 180 1.28 -2.35 13.61
CA TRP A 180 2.07 -2.61 12.43
C TRP A 180 3.56 -2.51 12.75
N GLY A 181 4.32 -3.53 12.42
CA GLY A 181 5.78 -3.56 12.54
C GLY A 181 6.53 -2.93 11.36
N ALA A 182 7.81 -3.25 11.21
CA ALA A 182 8.62 -2.83 10.06
C ALA A 182 8.12 -3.53 8.78
N TYR A 183 7.68 -2.75 7.80
CA TYR A 183 7.07 -3.25 6.55
C TYR A 183 8.02 -4.14 5.73
N LEU A 184 9.29 -3.73 5.62
CA LEU A 184 10.33 -4.46 4.87
C LEU A 184 11.27 -5.26 5.82
N GLY A 185 10.79 -5.55 7.04
CA GLY A 185 11.53 -6.29 8.05
C GLY A 185 12.61 -5.48 8.76
N GLU A 186 12.98 -5.89 9.97
CA GLU A 186 14.01 -5.20 10.76
C GLU A 186 15.41 -5.30 10.10
N ASP A 187 15.71 -6.40 9.46
CA ASP A 187 16.95 -6.60 8.69
C ASP A 187 17.02 -5.64 7.49
N GLY A 188 15.90 -5.42 6.80
CA GLY A 188 15.80 -4.45 5.72
C GLY A 188 16.14 -3.02 6.15
N MET A 189 15.70 -2.64 7.36
CA MET A 189 15.98 -1.30 7.92
C MET A 189 17.44 -1.06 8.29
N THR A 190 18.17 -2.12 8.62
CA THR A 190 19.57 -2.02 9.08
C THR A 190 20.58 -2.40 8.00
N LYS A 191 20.34 -3.50 7.29
CA LYS A 191 21.24 -4.04 6.25
C LYS A 191 20.93 -3.52 4.85
N GLY A 192 19.74 -2.99 4.66
CA GLY A 192 19.21 -2.62 3.33
C GLY A 192 18.59 -3.78 2.58
N ILE A 193 17.77 -3.46 1.60
CA ILE A 193 16.99 -4.39 0.79
C ILE A 193 17.56 -4.57 -0.62
N ARG A 194 17.13 -5.65 -1.28
CA ARG A 194 17.43 -5.95 -2.68
C ARG A 194 16.26 -5.47 -3.56
N VAL A 195 16.55 -4.66 -4.55
CA VAL A 195 15.56 -4.06 -5.44
C VAL A 195 15.82 -4.48 -6.88
N LYS A 196 14.75 -4.72 -7.63
CA LYS A 196 14.83 -5.03 -9.05
C LYS A 196 13.92 -4.13 -9.88
N THR A 197 14.39 -3.74 -11.05
CA THR A 197 13.53 -3.08 -12.05
C THR A 197 12.46 -4.06 -12.52
N SER A 198 11.21 -3.69 -12.38
CA SER A 198 10.08 -4.45 -12.91
C SER A 198 9.95 -4.28 -14.42
N SER A 199 9.39 -5.29 -15.09
CA SER A 199 8.95 -5.18 -16.48
C SER A 199 7.70 -4.30 -16.64
N PHE A 200 6.94 -4.11 -15.57
CA PHE A 200 5.78 -3.21 -15.56
C PHE A 200 6.24 -1.75 -15.49
N THR A 201 5.59 -0.92 -16.28
CA THR A 201 5.85 0.52 -16.33
C THR A 201 4.88 1.26 -15.42
N HIS A 202 5.36 2.25 -14.69
CA HIS A 202 4.51 3.13 -13.88
C HIS A 202 3.54 3.91 -14.77
N HIS A 203 2.36 4.21 -14.24
CA HIS A 203 1.36 4.99 -14.99
C HIS A 203 1.83 6.42 -15.27
N GLN A 204 1.43 6.95 -16.42
CA GLN A 204 1.79 8.28 -16.89
C GLN A 204 0.75 9.33 -16.47
N PRO A 205 1.16 10.58 -16.19
CA PRO A 205 0.23 11.70 -16.02
C PRO A 205 -0.77 11.81 -17.19
N ASN A 206 -2.01 12.10 -16.87
CA ASN A 206 -3.15 12.17 -17.79
C ASN A 206 -3.67 10.82 -18.33
N ILE A 207 -2.96 9.70 -18.15
CA ILE A 207 -3.54 8.35 -18.26
C ILE A 207 -4.28 8.02 -16.98
N THR A 208 -3.65 8.30 -15.84
CA THR A 208 -4.29 8.29 -14.52
C THR A 208 -3.97 9.57 -13.76
N MET A 209 -4.71 9.84 -12.70
CA MET A 209 -4.48 11.01 -11.86
C MET A 209 -3.39 10.70 -10.82
N CYS A 210 -2.12 10.87 -11.21
CA CYS A 210 -0.94 10.45 -10.42
C CYS A 210 -0.80 11.21 -9.08
N LYS A 211 -1.40 12.40 -8.93
CA LYS A 211 -1.38 13.14 -7.66
C LYS A 211 -2.44 12.68 -6.68
N ALA A 212 -3.41 11.88 -7.13
CA ALA A 212 -4.36 11.22 -6.26
C ALA A 212 -3.79 9.87 -5.78
N LYS A 213 -3.82 9.63 -4.47
CA LYS A 213 -3.53 8.31 -3.91
C LYS A 213 -4.76 7.42 -4.10
N ALA A 214 -4.93 6.94 -5.34
CA ALA A 214 -6.13 6.28 -5.81
C ALA A 214 -6.03 4.76 -5.73
N VAL A 215 -7.12 4.10 -5.34
CA VAL A 215 -7.24 2.63 -5.28
C VAL A 215 -6.91 2.02 -6.65
N GLY A 216 -7.44 2.59 -7.73
CA GLY A 216 -7.25 2.09 -9.09
C GLY A 216 -5.82 2.20 -9.65
N ASN A 217 -4.92 2.92 -8.96
CA ASN A 217 -3.51 3.03 -9.37
C ASN A 217 -2.62 1.89 -8.83
N TYR A 218 -3.11 1.09 -7.88
CA TYR A 218 -2.30 0.07 -7.20
C TYR A 218 -2.15 -1.29 -7.90
N PRO A 219 -2.99 -1.69 -8.87
CA PRO A 219 -2.77 -2.97 -9.57
C PRO A 219 -1.38 -3.12 -10.17
N VAL A 220 -0.84 -2.07 -10.81
CA VAL A 220 0.52 -2.10 -11.38
C VAL A 220 1.59 -2.27 -10.30
N SER A 221 1.44 -1.61 -9.14
CA SER A 221 2.35 -1.75 -7.99
C SER A 221 2.36 -3.18 -7.45
N ILE A 222 1.18 -3.79 -7.31
CA ILE A 222 1.04 -5.17 -6.83
C ILE A 222 1.68 -6.16 -7.82
N LEU A 223 1.42 -6.00 -9.11
CA LEU A 223 2.00 -6.87 -10.15
C LEU A 223 3.52 -6.73 -10.21
N ALA A 224 4.04 -5.52 -10.13
CA ALA A 224 5.48 -5.26 -10.11
C ALA A 224 6.17 -5.90 -8.89
N HIS A 225 5.59 -5.74 -7.70
CA HIS A 225 6.13 -6.36 -6.49
C HIS A 225 6.09 -7.90 -6.58
N GLN A 226 4.98 -8.49 -7.04
CA GLN A 226 4.87 -9.94 -7.21
C GLN A 226 5.89 -10.50 -8.20
N GLU A 227 6.11 -9.78 -9.31
CA GLU A 227 7.12 -10.16 -10.31
C GLU A 227 8.51 -10.28 -9.69
N VAL A 228 8.95 -9.23 -8.97
CA VAL A 228 10.31 -9.21 -8.40
C VAL A 228 10.45 -10.13 -7.19
N ALA A 229 9.41 -10.28 -6.38
CA ALA A 229 9.39 -11.21 -5.25
C ALA A 229 9.56 -12.66 -5.70
N THR A 230 8.96 -13.05 -6.83
CA THR A 230 9.17 -14.37 -7.44
C THR A 230 10.64 -14.62 -7.82
N ASN A 231 11.41 -13.56 -8.06
CA ASN A 231 12.84 -13.62 -8.36
C ASN A 231 13.73 -13.43 -7.11
N GLY A 232 13.15 -13.42 -5.91
CA GLY A 232 13.89 -13.33 -4.64
C GLY A 232 14.38 -11.93 -4.28
N TYR A 233 13.71 -10.88 -4.79
CA TYR A 233 13.95 -9.49 -4.41
C TYR A 233 12.90 -9.00 -3.42
N ASP A 234 13.25 -7.98 -2.66
CA ASP A 234 12.41 -7.46 -1.57
C ASP A 234 11.41 -6.43 -2.08
N GLU A 235 11.78 -5.62 -3.12
CA GLU A 235 10.92 -4.56 -3.64
C GLU A 235 11.22 -4.26 -5.12
N ALA A 236 10.22 -3.71 -5.83
CA ALA A 236 10.29 -3.33 -7.22
C ALA A 236 10.66 -1.86 -7.41
N MET A 237 11.49 -1.58 -8.42
CA MET A 237 11.67 -0.25 -8.99
C MET A 237 10.84 -0.14 -10.27
N LEU A 238 10.01 0.88 -10.37
CA LEU A 238 9.20 1.18 -11.54
C LEU A 238 9.82 2.32 -12.36
N LEU A 239 9.93 2.10 -13.65
CA LEU A 239 10.30 3.15 -14.60
C LEU A 239 9.04 3.86 -15.13
N ASP A 240 9.19 5.13 -15.51
CA ASP A 240 8.17 5.83 -16.25
C ASP A 240 8.12 5.35 -17.73
N PRO A 241 7.12 5.73 -18.54
CA PRO A 241 7.02 5.33 -19.94
C PRO A 241 8.17 5.80 -20.84
N HIS A 242 9.01 6.69 -20.34
CA HIS A 242 10.22 7.19 -21.05
C HIS A 242 11.51 6.49 -20.62
N GLY A 243 11.41 5.52 -19.69
CA GLY A 243 12.54 4.75 -19.20
C GLY A 243 13.33 5.37 -18.04
N PHE A 244 12.82 6.46 -17.45
CA PHE A 244 13.42 7.05 -16.25
C PHE A 244 12.84 6.41 -14.99
N VAL A 245 13.65 6.33 -13.94
CA VAL A 245 13.20 5.86 -12.63
C VAL A 245 12.11 6.79 -12.10
N CYS A 246 10.96 6.19 -11.70
CA CYS A 246 9.81 6.92 -11.19
C CYS A 246 9.70 6.80 -9.67
N GLN A 247 9.53 5.58 -9.18
CA GLN A 247 9.37 5.27 -7.75
C GLN A 247 9.46 3.75 -7.53
N GLY A 248 9.43 3.30 -6.26
CA GLY A 248 9.16 1.90 -5.91
C GLY A 248 7.67 1.53 -6.10
N ALA A 249 7.27 0.30 -5.78
CA ALA A 249 5.88 -0.11 -5.91
C ALA A 249 4.94 0.70 -4.96
N GLY A 250 5.41 1.07 -3.78
CA GLY A 250 4.67 1.89 -2.82
C GLY A 250 5.45 3.06 -2.22
N GLU A 251 6.68 3.33 -2.68
CA GLU A 251 7.66 4.23 -2.05
C GLU A 251 8.26 5.20 -3.08
N ASN A 252 8.63 6.39 -2.62
CA ASN A 252 9.53 7.26 -3.39
C ASN A 252 10.99 6.82 -3.19
N VAL A 253 11.85 7.17 -4.12
CA VAL A 253 13.26 6.76 -4.12
C VAL A 253 14.20 7.95 -4.13
N PHE A 254 15.34 7.78 -3.49
CA PHE A 254 16.47 8.70 -3.49
C PHE A 254 17.75 7.96 -3.82
N LEU A 255 18.71 8.65 -4.42
CA LEU A 255 20.11 8.25 -4.50
C LEU A 255 21.03 9.35 -4.01
N VAL A 256 22.19 8.97 -3.52
CA VAL A 256 23.27 9.87 -3.11
C VAL A 256 24.41 9.76 -4.11
N LYS A 257 24.91 10.90 -4.54
CA LYS A 257 26.09 11.00 -5.39
C LYS A 257 26.83 12.32 -5.15
N ASN A 258 28.14 12.25 -4.95
CA ASN A 258 29.00 13.41 -4.68
C ASN A 258 28.52 14.27 -3.50
N GLY A 259 27.94 13.64 -2.47
CA GLY A 259 27.39 14.34 -1.29
C GLY A 259 26.05 15.04 -1.54
N GLU A 260 25.43 14.88 -2.70
CA GLU A 260 24.13 15.42 -3.08
C GLU A 260 23.04 14.36 -3.02
N LEU A 261 21.83 14.76 -2.67
CA LEU A 261 20.65 13.91 -2.63
C LEU A 261 19.80 14.14 -3.89
N HIS A 262 19.62 13.11 -4.68
CA HIS A 262 18.81 13.17 -5.90
C HIS A 262 17.55 12.35 -5.75
N THR A 263 16.42 12.83 -6.29
CA THR A 263 15.15 12.12 -6.32
C THR A 263 14.40 12.40 -7.63
N PRO A 264 13.62 11.45 -8.16
CA PRO A 264 12.80 11.69 -9.34
C PRO A 264 11.87 12.89 -9.16
N GLU A 265 11.78 13.71 -10.21
CA GLU A 265 10.80 14.79 -10.29
C GLU A 265 9.37 14.24 -10.34
N LEU A 266 8.44 14.93 -9.72
CA LEU A 266 7.05 14.47 -9.64
C LEU A 266 6.29 14.57 -10.97
N GLY A 267 6.86 15.22 -11.99
CA GLY A 267 6.33 15.30 -13.34
C GLY A 267 6.24 13.94 -14.03
N GLY A 268 7.11 12.98 -13.68
CA GLY A 268 7.14 11.62 -14.22
C GLY A 268 6.03 10.69 -13.74
N GLY A 269 5.09 11.16 -12.91
CA GLY A 269 3.95 10.37 -12.45
C GLY A 269 4.04 9.90 -11.00
N GLY A 270 5.17 10.08 -10.34
CA GLY A 270 5.34 9.72 -8.93
C GLY A 270 4.36 10.45 -8.00
N LEU A 271 3.95 9.77 -6.93
CA LEU A 271 3.16 10.38 -5.86
C LEU A 271 4.05 11.34 -5.05
N ASP A 272 3.50 12.51 -4.68
CA ASP A 272 4.17 13.42 -3.75
C ASP A 272 4.10 12.86 -2.32
N GLY A 273 5.12 12.08 -1.95
CA GLY A 273 5.19 11.35 -0.69
C GLY A 273 5.46 12.28 0.50
N ILE A 274 4.73 12.10 1.60
CA ILE A 274 4.91 12.92 2.81
C ILE A 274 6.26 12.58 3.47
N THR A 275 6.66 11.32 3.48
CA THR A 275 8.01 10.93 3.94
C THR A 275 9.10 11.48 3.01
N ARG A 276 8.85 11.50 1.68
CA ARG A 276 9.75 12.17 0.72
C ARG A 276 9.95 13.64 1.06
N GLN A 277 8.88 14.39 1.28
CA GLN A 277 8.93 15.80 1.69
C GLN A 277 9.68 15.98 3.01
N THR A 278 9.47 15.07 3.97
CA THR A 278 10.16 15.06 5.26
C THR A 278 11.67 14.94 5.08
N VAL A 279 12.12 13.98 4.28
CA VAL A 279 13.56 13.77 4.00
C VAL A 279 14.17 14.94 3.23
N ILE A 280 13.44 15.54 2.29
CA ILE A 280 13.88 16.76 1.60
C ILE A 280 14.07 17.92 2.59
N GLN A 281 13.15 18.07 3.54
CA GLN A 281 13.29 19.10 4.58
C GLN A 281 14.50 18.84 5.49
N PHE A 282 14.69 17.59 5.93
CA PHE A 282 15.86 17.20 6.71
C PHE A 282 17.18 17.52 5.99
N ALA A 283 17.25 17.15 4.70
CA ALA A 283 18.44 17.41 3.89
C ALA A 283 18.73 18.92 3.78
N LYS A 284 17.69 19.74 3.53
CA LYS A 284 17.82 21.21 3.49
C LYS A 284 18.34 21.78 4.80
N ASP A 285 17.79 21.35 5.92
CA ASP A 285 18.18 21.85 7.25
C ASP A 285 19.59 21.39 7.65
N LEU A 286 20.06 20.28 7.08
CA LEU A 286 21.43 19.78 7.22
C LEU A 286 22.43 20.40 6.22
N GLY A 287 21.98 21.29 5.32
CA GLY A 287 22.80 21.89 4.27
C GLY A 287 23.19 20.92 3.15
N ILE A 288 22.46 19.81 2.97
CA ILE A 288 22.68 18.82 1.92
C ILE A 288 21.90 19.26 0.66
N PRO A 289 22.57 19.45 -0.50
CA PRO A 289 21.88 19.77 -1.73
C PRO A 289 20.86 18.69 -2.11
N VAL A 290 19.65 19.10 -2.51
CA VAL A 290 18.60 18.20 -2.99
C VAL A 290 18.24 18.59 -4.41
N ILE A 291 18.35 17.63 -5.34
CA ILE A 291 18.11 17.83 -6.76
C ILE A 291 16.96 16.93 -7.21
N GLU A 292 15.83 17.56 -7.55
CA GLU A 292 14.68 16.89 -8.14
C GLU A 292 14.83 16.91 -9.66
N ARG A 293 15.03 15.74 -10.28
CA ARG A 293 15.30 15.62 -11.72
C ARG A 293 14.90 14.24 -12.25
N ARG A 294 14.94 14.07 -13.55
CA ARG A 294 14.90 12.74 -14.15
C ARG A 294 16.17 11.99 -13.83
N ILE A 295 16.05 10.72 -13.51
CA ILE A 295 17.16 9.83 -13.14
C ILE A 295 17.07 8.58 -14.00
N THR A 296 18.17 8.22 -14.64
CA THR A 296 18.24 6.99 -15.43
C THR A 296 18.54 5.79 -14.53
N ARG A 297 18.18 4.60 -15.00
CA ARG A 297 18.40 3.34 -14.28
C ARG A 297 19.88 3.09 -13.95
N ASP A 298 20.75 3.37 -14.88
CA ASP A 298 22.20 3.16 -14.75
C ASP A 298 22.87 4.12 -13.76
N GLU A 299 22.27 5.27 -13.45
CA GLU A 299 22.76 6.15 -12.40
C GLU A 299 22.67 5.48 -11.01
N PHE A 300 21.68 4.63 -10.78
CA PHE A 300 21.61 3.85 -9.55
C PHE A 300 22.74 2.81 -9.44
N TYR A 301 23.25 2.26 -10.57
CA TYR A 301 24.37 1.31 -10.55
C TYR A 301 25.69 1.93 -10.11
N ILE A 302 25.82 3.24 -10.22
CA ILE A 302 27.00 4.01 -9.83
C ILE A 302 26.74 4.98 -8.69
N ALA A 303 25.59 4.87 -8.03
CA ALA A 303 25.25 5.66 -6.84
C ALA A 303 26.09 5.22 -5.63
N GLU A 304 26.41 6.17 -4.76
CA GLU A 304 27.11 5.90 -3.50
C GLU A 304 26.18 5.27 -2.47
N GLU A 305 24.93 5.74 -2.42
CA GLU A 305 23.87 5.22 -1.59
C GLU A 305 22.53 5.34 -2.31
N ALA A 306 21.55 4.52 -1.92
CA ALA A 306 20.16 4.69 -2.31
C ALA A 306 19.23 4.23 -1.19
N PHE A 307 18.01 4.78 -1.15
CA PHE A 307 17.00 4.40 -0.18
C PHE A 307 15.59 4.73 -0.67
N PHE A 308 14.63 4.01 -0.14
CA PHE A 308 13.21 4.29 -0.31
C PHE A 308 12.66 5.13 0.84
N THR A 309 11.60 5.89 0.55
CA THR A 309 10.82 6.63 1.55
C THR A 309 9.32 6.39 1.38
N GLY A 310 8.65 6.08 2.48
CA GLY A 310 7.21 5.85 2.50
C GLY A 310 6.67 5.81 3.92
N THR A 311 5.37 5.89 4.10
CA THR A 311 4.78 5.79 5.45
C THR A 311 4.96 4.39 6.03
N ALA A 312 4.80 3.35 5.21
CA ALA A 312 5.03 1.97 5.64
C ALA A 312 6.52 1.62 5.68
N ALA A 313 7.26 2.02 4.65
CA ALA A 313 8.68 1.74 4.50
C ALA A 313 9.60 2.68 5.31
N GLU A 314 9.06 3.78 5.83
CA GLU A 314 9.84 4.79 6.57
C GLU A 314 11.02 5.33 5.73
N VAL A 315 12.26 5.10 6.15
CA VAL A 315 13.47 5.34 5.37
C VAL A 315 14.22 4.01 5.27
N THR A 316 14.09 3.32 4.15
CA THR A 316 14.64 1.97 3.95
C THR A 316 15.82 1.99 2.99
N PRO A 317 17.03 1.62 3.43
CA PRO A 317 18.21 1.57 2.56
C PRO A 317 18.06 0.53 1.44
N ILE A 318 18.60 0.84 0.27
CA ILE A 318 18.74 -0.11 -0.85
C ILE A 318 20.21 -0.50 -0.93
N ARG A 319 20.53 -1.79 -0.67
CA ARG A 319 21.90 -2.31 -0.72
C ARG A 319 22.31 -2.88 -2.07
N GLU A 320 21.30 -3.26 -2.85
CA GLU A 320 21.51 -3.93 -4.16
C GLU A 320 20.38 -3.52 -5.12
N TYR A 321 20.76 -3.24 -6.35
CA TYR A 321 19.82 -2.93 -7.42
C TYR A 321 20.20 -3.69 -8.71
N ASP A 322 19.26 -4.49 -9.24
CA ASP A 322 19.44 -5.31 -10.45
C ASP A 322 20.73 -6.15 -10.41
N ASP A 323 20.93 -6.93 -9.34
CA ASP A 323 22.09 -7.80 -9.10
C ASP A 323 23.44 -7.05 -8.97
N ARG A 324 23.39 -5.74 -8.65
CA ARG A 324 24.58 -4.91 -8.44
C ARG A 324 24.55 -4.26 -7.07
N PRO A 325 25.62 -4.33 -6.28
CA PRO A 325 25.67 -3.59 -5.02
C PRO A 325 25.61 -2.09 -5.29
N ILE A 326 24.87 -1.36 -4.46
CA ILE A 326 24.91 0.10 -4.41
C ILE A 326 26.02 0.50 -3.44
N GLY A 327 26.94 1.34 -3.89
CA GLY A 327 28.12 1.74 -3.10
C GLY A 327 28.87 0.51 -2.58
N THR A 328 28.94 0.38 -1.26
CA THR A 328 29.59 -0.75 -0.57
C THR A 328 28.70 -1.97 -0.37
N GLY A 329 27.44 -1.94 -0.83
CA GLY A 329 26.47 -3.03 -0.66
C GLY A 329 25.85 -3.11 0.75
N VAL A 330 25.97 -2.02 1.52
CA VAL A 330 25.34 -1.85 2.84
C VAL A 330 24.74 -0.45 2.96
N ARG A 331 23.98 -0.21 4.03
CA ARG A 331 23.43 1.13 4.30
C ARG A 331 24.54 2.17 4.43
N GLY A 332 24.50 3.21 3.60
CA GLY A 332 25.46 4.29 3.61
C GLY A 332 25.27 5.28 4.78
N GLU A 333 26.28 6.14 5.01
CA GLU A 333 26.32 7.06 6.15
C GLU A 333 25.25 8.13 6.09
N LEU A 334 25.01 8.71 4.90
CA LEU A 334 23.99 9.74 4.74
C LEU A 334 22.58 9.17 4.93
N THR A 335 22.32 8.00 4.38
CA THR A 335 21.07 7.25 4.59
C THR A 335 20.87 6.96 6.08
N ALA A 336 21.90 6.49 6.77
CA ALA A 336 21.84 6.21 8.21
C ALA A 336 21.53 7.49 9.03
N LYS A 337 22.15 8.63 8.68
CA LYS A 337 21.91 9.93 9.32
C LYS A 337 20.46 10.40 9.12
N LEU A 338 19.95 10.35 7.91
CA LEU A 338 18.56 10.73 7.59
C LEU A 338 17.55 9.81 8.26
N GLN A 339 17.82 8.51 8.28
CA GLN A 339 17.00 7.51 8.94
C GLN A 339 16.96 7.72 10.47
N GLN A 340 18.10 7.99 11.11
CA GLN A 340 18.16 8.29 12.54
C GLN A 340 17.36 9.56 12.87
N LEU A 341 17.53 10.61 12.06
CA LEU A 341 16.79 11.86 12.23
C LEU A 341 15.28 11.64 12.07
N PHE A 342 14.88 10.76 11.14
CA PHE A 342 13.48 10.38 10.99
C PHE A 342 12.94 9.69 12.24
N PHE A 343 13.65 8.69 12.78
CA PHE A 343 13.21 7.99 13.98
C PHE A 343 13.22 8.87 15.22
N ASP A 344 14.21 9.75 15.37
CA ASP A 344 14.22 10.72 16.47
C ASP A 344 13.04 11.70 16.39
N THR A 345 12.64 12.06 15.17
CA THR A 345 11.49 12.93 14.94
C THR A 345 10.17 12.22 15.28
N VAL A 346 9.92 11.03 14.72
CA VAL A 346 8.65 10.33 14.94
C VAL A 346 8.46 9.82 16.37
N ASN A 347 9.56 9.55 17.08
CA ASN A 347 9.55 9.18 18.50
C ASN A 347 9.54 10.39 19.45
N GLY A 348 9.41 11.62 18.92
CA GLY A 348 9.28 12.83 19.72
C GLY A 348 10.56 13.30 20.43
N LYS A 349 11.73 12.80 20.01
CA LYS A 349 13.04 13.18 20.56
C LYS A 349 13.61 14.47 19.94
N ASN A 350 13.05 14.90 18.80
CA ASN A 350 13.52 16.08 18.08
C ASN A 350 12.52 17.23 18.22
N GLU A 351 12.87 18.25 19.01
CA GLU A 351 12.01 19.41 19.27
C GLU A 351 11.78 20.28 18.02
N THR A 352 12.73 20.34 17.08
CA THR A 352 12.60 21.15 15.86
C THR A 352 11.39 20.73 15.02
N TYR A 353 11.12 19.43 14.94
CA TYR A 353 10.03 18.87 14.13
C TYR A 353 8.84 18.38 14.96
N LYS A 354 8.76 18.75 16.23
CA LYS A 354 7.64 18.36 17.11
C LYS A 354 6.28 18.80 16.60
N HIS A 355 6.23 19.89 15.83
CA HIS A 355 5.02 20.39 15.18
C HIS A 355 4.43 19.41 14.14
N TRP A 356 5.19 18.41 13.69
CA TRP A 356 4.69 17.31 12.83
C TRP A 356 3.99 16.19 13.61
N LEU A 357 4.06 16.22 14.93
CA LEU A 357 3.46 15.22 15.81
C LEU A 357 2.08 15.70 16.29
N SER A 358 1.05 14.94 15.95
CA SER A 358 -0.31 15.18 16.44
C SER A 358 -0.62 14.19 17.54
N PHE A 359 -0.54 14.65 18.80
CA PHE A 359 -0.76 13.79 19.95
C PHE A 359 -2.23 13.33 20.06
N VAL A 360 -2.39 12.05 20.38
CA VAL A 360 -3.67 11.45 20.70
C VAL A 360 -3.95 11.72 22.18
N LYS A 361 -5.01 12.48 22.45
CA LYS A 361 -5.47 12.82 23.80
C LYS A 361 -6.67 11.96 24.18
#